data_7846ff1a4041c4ce8dd7e3d1ad93b371
#
_entry.id   7846ff1a4041c4ce8dd7e3d1ad93b371
#
_cell.length_a   1.000
_cell.length_b   1.000
_cell.length_c   1.000
_cell.angle_alpha   90.00
_cell.angle_beta   90.00
_cell.angle_gamma   90.00
#
_symmetry.space_group_name_H-M   'P 1'
#
loop_
_entity.id
_entity.type
_entity.pdbx_description
1 polymer ?
#
loop_
_entity_poly.entity_id
_entity_poly.type
_entity_poly.pdbx_seq_one_letter_code
_entity_poly.pdbx_strand_id
1 'polypeptide(L)'
;MIHFTQGAGQEIGTGTFLDRIVISSSPARPSADPCPTCGENSRDNGVILSCIDCFLDGGELYLFEYDVPVAAFLAKPRGGTCTTAKSDPPEDVIHRATFLLENGFGDYNVFKNNCEDFSVYCKTGLLVTTVLSVGRSGQAASLFAAASTAVSLPLRYLIAGYTGVTVFGYGLYCANRYASDIGVRRDVARVPVESLVRR
;
A
#
# COMPACT_ATOMS: atom_id res chain seq x y z
N MET A 1 -1.39 -9.85 -15.05
CA MET A 1 -1.49 -9.13 -13.75
C MET A 1 -2.41 -7.93 -13.93
N ILE A 2 -3.44 -7.80 -13.06
CA ILE A 2 -4.24 -6.56 -13.02
C ILE A 2 -3.67 -5.69 -11.90
N HIS A 3 -3.33 -4.44 -12.19
CA HIS A 3 -2.74 -3.53 -11.22
C HIS A 3 -3.16 -2.07 -11.48
N PHE A 4 -2.95 -1.21 -10.50
CA PHE A 4 -3.29 0.20 -10.59
C PHE A 4 -2.00 1.02 -10.62
N THR A 5 -1.83 1.86 -11.64
CA THR A 5 -0.60 2.60 -11.89
C THR A 5 -0.87 4.04 -12.34
N GLN A 6 0.10 4.90 -12.15
CA GLN A 6 0.09 6.28 -12.65
C GLN A 6 0.81 6.42 -14.01
N GLY A 7 1.29 5.31 -14.58
CA GLY A 7 2.13 5.37 -15.78
C GLY A 7 3.58 5.77 -15.47
N ALA A 8 4.43 5.74 -16.49
CA ALA A 8 5.85 6.02 -16.33
C ALA A 8 6.12 7.45 -15.85
N GLY A 9 6.86 7.60 -14.76
CA GLY A 9 7.53 8.84 -14.39
C GLY A 9 7.13 9.49 -13.07
N GLN A 10 6.21 8.95 -12.28
CA GLN A 10 5.82 9.52 -11.00
C GLN A 10 5.59 8.48 -9.88
N GLU A 11 6.42 7.46 -9.81
CA GLU A 11 6.47 6.66 -8.60
C GLU A 11 7.27 7.39 -7.53
N ILE A 12 6.77 7.35 -6.28
CA ILE A 12 7.39 8.09 -5.19
C ILE A 12 8.72 7.45 -4.84
N GLY A 13 9.75 8.22 -5.01
CA GLY A 13 11.03 8.04 -4.38
C GLY A 13 11.59 9.41 -4.05
N THR A 14 12.18 9.56 -2.88
CA THR A 14 12.97 10.77 -2.53
C THR A 14 14.35 10.74 -3.18
N GLY A 15 14.69 9.65 -3.91
CA GLY A 15 16.01 9.41 -4.48
C GLY A 15 17.09 9.10 -3.43
N THR A 16 16.70 8.88 -2.18
CA THR A 16 17.60 8.62 -1.07
C THR A 16 17.63 7.14 -0.67
N PHE A 17 18.64 6.72 0.12
CA PHE A 17 18.71 5.35 0.64
C PHE A 17 17.50 4.97 1.52
N LEU A 18 16.76 5.96 2.03
CA LEU A 18 15.54 5.77 2.82
C LEU A 18 14.44 5.11 1.99
N ASP A 19 14.43 5.28 0.68
CA ASP A 19 13.45 4.65 -0.20
C ASP A 19 13.54 3.12 -0.12
N ARG A 20 14.75 2.57 0.04
CA ARG A 20 14.97 1.12 0.21
C ARG A 20 14.43 0.56 1.54
N ILE A 21 14.29 1.42 2.55
CA ILE A 21 13.84 1.03 3.89
C ILE A 21 12.33 1.20 4.03
N VAL A 22 11.77 2.23 3.42
CA VAL A 22 10.40 2.70 3.66
C VAL A 22 9.46 2.41 2.49
N ILE A 23 9.97 2.40 1.26
CA ILE A 23 9.18 2.28 0.03
C ILE A 23 9.58 1.01 -0.73
N SER A 24 8.58 0.29 -1.26
CA SER A 24 8.79 -0.99 -1.96
C SER A 24 8.87 -0.86 -3.48
N SER A 25 8.59 0.32 -4.04
CA SER A 25 8.55 0.56 -5.48
C SER A 25 9.88 1.09 -6.00
N SER A 26 10.31 0.56 -7.14
CA SER A 26 11.40 1.12 -7.94
C SER A 26 10.80 2.01 -9.03
N PRO A 27 11.43 3.15 -9.38
CA PRO A 27 10.94 3.97 -10.47
C PRO A 27 10.99 3.19 -11.78
N ALA A 28 9.83 3.09 -12.45
CA ALA A 28 9.71 2.45 -13.75
C ALA A 28 10.55 3.18 -14.80
N ARG A 29 11.24 2.44 -15.66
CA ARG A 29 11.96 3.01 -16.81
C ARG A 29 10.96 3.15 -17.96
N PRO A 30 10.73 4.38 -18.48
CA PRO A 30 9.84 4.54 -19.62
C PRO A 30 10.41 3.84 -20.85
N SER A 31 9.75 2.76 -21.28
CA SER A 31 9.99 2.21 -22.62
C SER A 31 9.07 2.94 -23.61
N ALA A 32 9.60 3.32 -24.76
CA ALA A 32 8.84 4.03 -25.78
C ALA A 32 7.94 3.10 -26.61
N ASP A 33 8.24 1.81 -26.63
CA ASP A 33 7.56 0.81 -27.46
C ASP A 33 6.62 -0.06 -26.60
N PRO A 34 5.42 -0.40 -27.13
CA PRO A 34 4.50 -1.30 -26.44
C PRO A 34 5.10 -2.70 -26.28
N CYS A 35 4.79 -3.35 -25.18
CA CYS A 35 5.25 -4.71 -24.92
C CYS A 35 4.71 -5.68 -25.99
N PRO A 36 5.55 -6.50 -26.62
CA PRO A 36 5.09 -7.44 -27.65
C PRO A 36 4.18 -8.55 -27.11
N THR A 37 4.20 -8.78 -25.79
CA THR A 37 3.42 -9.84 -25.13
C THR A 37 2.06 -9.37 -24.68
N CYS A 38 1.94 -8.21 -24.06
CA CYS A 38 0.67 -7.68 -23.51
C CYS A 38 0.17 -6.42 -24.22
N GLY A 39 0.95 -5.82 -25.13
CA GLY A 39 0.56 -4.61 -25.85
C GLY A 39 0.59 -3.34 -25.01
N GLU A 40 0.98 -3.44 -23.74
CA GLU A 40 0.94 -2.34 -22.79
C GLU A 40 2.04 -1.32 -23.04
N ASN A 41 1.69 -0.06 -22.88
CA ASN A 41 2.62 1.06 -22.87
C ASN A 41 2.90 1.48 -21.42
N SER A 42 4.15 1.74 -21.10
CA SER A 42 4.56 2.30 -19.79
C SER A 42 3.94 3.67 -19.47
N ARG A 43 3.14 4.24 -20.38
CA ARG A 43 2.41 5.51 -20.20
C ARG A 43 0.95 5.33 -19.81
N ASP A 44 0.45 4.09 -19.80
CA ASP A 44 -0.94 3.83 -19.46
C ASP A 44 -1.19 4.13 -17.98
N ASN A 45 -2.26 4.86 -17.72
CA ASN A 45 -2.64 5.34 -16.39
C ASN A 45 -3.96 4.72 -15.97
N GLY A 46 -4.07 4.32 -14.72
CA GLY A 46 -5.29 3.71 -14.19
C GLY A 46 -5.13 2.23 -13.86
N VAL A 47 -6.24 1.49 -13.86
CA VAL A 47 -6.24 0.03 -13.68
C VAL A 47 -5.98 -0.62 -15.03
N ILE A 48 -4.90 -1.38 -15.13
CA ILE A 48 -4.43 -1.99 -16.37
C ILE A 48 -4.13 -3.48 -16.22
N LEU A 49 -4.11 -4.18 -17.35
CA LEU A 49 -3.74 -5.59 -17.45
C LEU A 49 -2.40 -5.72 -18.14
N SER A 50 -1.36 -6.11 -17.42
CA SER A 50 -0.02 -6.33 -17.97
C SER A 50 0.47 -7.78 -17.82
N CYS A 51 1.50 -8.17 -18.57
CA CYS A 51 2.23 -9.39 -18.27
C CYS A 51 3.07 -9.21 -16.99
N ILE A 52 3.52 -10.33 -16.42
CA ILE A 52 4.28 -10.28 -15.15
C ILE A 52 5.63 -9.56 -15.33
N ASP A 53 6.26 -9.69 -16.49
CA ASP A 53 7.54 -9.06 -16.77
C ASP A 53 7.41 -7.53 -16.83
N CYS A 54 6.35 -7.02 -17.48
CA CYS A 54 6.06 -5.58 -17.50
C CYS A 54 5.70 -5.05 -16.12
N PHE A 55 4.94 -5.83 -15.34
CA PHE A 55 4.61 -5.45 -13.97
C PHE A 55 5.85 -5.34 -13.07
N LEU A 56 6.81 -6.26 -13.22
CA LEU A 56 8.02 -6.26 -12.41
C LEU A 56 9.07 -5.25 -12.89
N ASP A 57 9.09 -4.90 -14.16
CA ASP A 57 10.08 -4.00 -14.77
C ASP A 57 11.53 -4.27 -14.30
N GLY A 58 11.90 -5.54 -14.24
CA GLY A 58 13.20 -6.00 -13.73
C GLY A 58 13.34 -6.00 -12.19
N GLY A 59 12.27 -5.71 -11.46
CA GLY A 59 12.20 -5.83 -10.01
C GLY A 59 11.93 -7.27 -9.55
N GLU A 60 11.91 -7.46 -8.24
CA GLU A 60 11.62 -8.74 -7.60
C GLU A 60 10.16 -8.83 -7.16
N LEU A 61 9.56 -10.03 -7.27
CA LEU A 61 8.20 -10.29 -6.83
C LEU A 61 8.17 -10.63 -5.34
N TYR A 62 7.44 -9.82 -4.57
CA TYR A 62 7.19 -10.05 -3.15
C TYR A 62 5.71 -10.31 -2.90
N LEU A 63 5.42 -11.29 -2.04
CA LEU A 63 4.06 -11.60 -1.64
C LEU A 63 3.62 -10.67 -0.50
N PHE A 64 2.50 -9.97 -0.69
CA PHE A 64 1.81 -9.30 0.40
C PHE A 64 0.94 -10.32 1.16
N GLU A 65 1.11 -10.41 2.47
CA GLU A 65 0.45 -11.42 3.29
C GLU A 65 -0.83 -10.87 3.95
N TYR A 66 -1.91 -11.65 3.88
CA TYR A 66 -3.20 -11.37 4.50
C TYR A 66 -3.46 -12.31 5.68
N ASP A 67 -4.39 -11.91 6.58
CA ASP A 67 -4.81 -12.71 7.74
C ASP A 67 -3.63 -13.11 8.65
N VAL A 68 -2.64 -12.21 8.78
CA VAL A 68 -1.50 -12.51 9.63
C VAL A 68 -1.84 -12.28 11.10
N PRO A 69 -1.40 -13.17 12.03
CA PRO A 69 -1.55 -12.94 13.46
C PRO A 69 -0.86 -11.64 13.90
N VAL A 70 -1.42 -10.97 14.91
CA VAL A 70 -0.90 -9.70 15.44
C VAL A 70 0.61 -9.79 15.76
N ALA A 71 1.05 -10.89 16.35
CA ALA A 71 2.46 -11.09 16.67
C ALA A 71 3.35 -11.10 15.42
N ALA A 72 2.91 -11.77 14.34
CA ALA A 72 3.62 -11.78 13.07
C ALA A 72 3.60 -10.40 12.39
N PHE A 73 2.47 -9.68 12.46
CA PHE A 73 2.35 -8.32 11.97
C PHE A 73 3.35 -7.38 12.67
N LEU A 74 3.43 -7.43 14.00
CA LEU A 74 4.36 -6.60 14.79
C LEU A 74 5.83 -6.96 14.57
N ALA A 75 6.12 -8.24 14.27
CA ALA A 75 7.47 -8.71 13.96
C ALA A 75 7.99 -8.24 12.59
N LYS A 76 7.09 -7.81 11.67
CA LYS A 76 7.45 -7.28 10.34
C LYS A 76 7.39 -5.74 10.36
N PRO A 77 8.48 -5.04 10.66
CA PRO A 77 8.46 -3.58 10.85
C PRO A 77 8.18 -2.81 9.55
N ARG A 78 8.46 -3.40 8.39
CA ARG A 78 8.26 -2.73 7.10
C ARG A 78 6.78 -2.65 6.73
N GLY A 79 6.28 -1.45 6.41
CA GLY A 79 4.94 -1.24 5.86
C GLY A 79 4.79 -1.81 4.45
N GLY A 80 3.55 -2.08 4.03
CA GLY A 80 3.27 -2.61 2.69
C GLY A 80 3.68 -4.06 2.49
N THR A 81 3.81 -4.87 3.56
CA THR A 81 4.21 -6.28 3.48
C THR A 81 3.13 -7.24 3.95
N CYS A 82 2.29 -6.82 4.85
CA CYS A 82 1.21 -7.65 5.41
C CYS A 82 0.10 -6.83 6.06
N THR A 83 -1.06 -7.47 6.25
CA THR A 83 -2.22 -6.95 6.99
C THR A 83 -2.85 -8.04 7.85
N THR A 84 -3.51 -7.64 8.92
CA THR A 84 -4.36 -8.54 9.71
C THR A 84 -5.72 -8.79 9.06
N ALA A 85 -6.08 -8.03 8.03
CA ALA A 85 -7.31 -8.21 7.28
C ALA A 85 -7.31 -9.54 6.53
N LYS A 86 -8.44 -10.25 6.58
CA LYS A 86 -8.61 -11.52 5.89
C LYS A 86 -8.89 -11.31 4.40
N SER A 87 -8.23 -12.11 3.55
CA SER A 87 -8.54 -12.14 2.13
C SER A 87 -9.88 -12.83 1.87
N ASP A 88 -10.67 -12.27 0.97
CA ASP A 88 -11.88 -12.92 0.45
C ASP A 88 -11.56 -14.10 -0.49
N PRO A 89 -12.55 -14.93 -0.84
CA PRO A 89 -12.40 -15.99 -1.82
C PRO A 89 -11.89 -15.49 -3.18
N PRO A 90 -11.12 -16.31 -3.92
CA PRO A 90 -10.51 -15.89 -5.20
C PRO A 90 -11.52 -15.34 -6.21
N GLU A 91 -12.75 -15.87 -6.26
CA GLU A 91 -13.80 -15.45 -7.17
C GLU A 91 -14.21 -13.98 -6.92
N ASP A 92 -14.36 -13.59 -5.65
CA ASP A 92 -14.69 -12.21 -5.27
C ASP A 92 -13.54 -11.25 -5.60
N VAL A 93 -12.31 -11.71 -5.39
CA VAL A 93 -11.10 -10.94 -5.70
C VAL A 93 -11.00 -10.67 -7.20
N ILE A 94 -11.17 -11.72 -8.02
CA ILE A 94 -11.10 -11.62 -9.47
C ILE A 94 -12.26 -10.77 -9.99
N HIS A 95 -13.47 -10.96 -9.48
CA HIS A 95 -14.63 -10.14 -9.85
C HIS A 95 -14.36 -8.65 -9.64
N ARG A 96 -13.88 -8.25 -8.45
CA ARG A 96 -13.56 -6.83 -8.17
C ARG A 96 -12.45 -6.31 -9.08
N ALA A 97 -11.37 -7.08 -9.26
CA ALA A 97 -10.26 -6.65 -10.09
C ALA A 97 -10.67 -6.47 -11.56
N THR A 98 -11.48 -7.40 -12.11
CA THR A 98 -11.99 -7.32 -13.48
C THR A 98 -12.99 -6.17 -13.65
N PHE A 99 -13.89 -5.99 -12.69
CA PHE A 99 -14.82 -4.87 -12.70
C PHE A 99 -14.09 -3.51 -12.70
N LEU A 100 -13.03 -3.37 -11.88
CA LEU A 100 -12.24 -2.14 -11.81
C LEU A 100 -11.33 -1.95 -13.03
N LEU A 101 -10.94 -3.01 -13.70
CA LEU A 101 -10.23 -2.93 -14.98
C LEU A 101 -11.10 -2.25 -16.06
N GLU A 102 -12.40 -2.53 -16.05
CA GLU A 102 -13.36 -1.96 -17.02
C GLU A 102 -13.84 -0.56 -16.63
N ASN A 103 -13.97 -0.28 -15.33
CA ASN A 103 -14.64 0.92 -14.82
C ASN A 103 -13.70 1.91 -14.11
N GLY A 104 -12.45 1.53 -13.86
CA GLY A 104 -11.47 2.33 -13.12
C GLY A 104 -11.61 2.24 -11.61
N PHE A 105 -10.58 2.75 -10.90
CA PHE A 105 -10.52 2.82 -9.44
C PHE A 105 -10.44 4.27 -8.92
N GLY A 106 -10.79 5.24 -9.78
CA GLY A 106 -10.63 6.67 -9.51
C GLY A 106 -9.23 7.19 -9.86
N ASP A 107 -8.93 8.41 -9.45
CA ASP A 107 -7.64 9.04 -9.72
C ASP A 107 -6.53 8.45 -8.85
N TYR A 108 -5.40 8.14 -9.46
CA TYR A 108 -4.23 7.67 -8.73
C TYR A 108 -3.67 8.77 -7.83
N ASN A 109 -3.48 8.46 -6.57
CA ASN A 109 -2.83 9.35 -5.62
C ASN A 109 -2.03 8.51 -4.61
N VAL A 110 -0.75 8.69 -4.60
CA VAL A 110 0.19 7.88 -3.80
C VAL A 110 -0.14 7.83 -2.29
N PHE A 111 -0.75 8.88 -1.74
CA PHE A 111 -1.10 8.94 -0.32
C PHE A 111 -2.54 8.53 -0.01
N LYS A 112 -3.41 8.51 -1.04
CA LYS A 112 -4.85 8.36 -0.82
C LYS A 112 -5.49 7.24 -1.63
N ASN A 113 -4.94 6.91 -2.79
CA ASN A 113 -5.51 5.93 -3.72
C ASN A 113 -4.42 5.38 -4.63
N ASN A 114 -3.70 4.38 -4.18
CA ASN A 114 -2.52 3.85 -4.86
C ASN A 114 -2.64 2.34 -5.17
N CYS A 115 -1.58 1.76 -5.72
CA CYS A 115 -1.54 0.34 -6.08
C CYS A 115 -1.75 -0.61 -4.90
N GLU A 116 -1.30 -0.24 -3.69
CA GLU A 116 -1.54 -1.03 -2.48
C GLU A 116 -3.01 -0.97 -2.06
N ASP A 117 -3.62 0.23 -2.09
CA ASP A 117 -5.04 0.40 -1.77
C ASP A 117 -5.93 -0.40 -2.73
N PHE A 118 -5.62 -0.37 -4.04
CA PHE A 118 -6.28 -1.18 -5.04
C PHE A 118 -6.18 -2.68 -4.71
N SER A 119 -4.96 -3.17 -4.44
CA SER A 119 -4.71 -4.58 -4.15
C SER A 119 -5.43 -5.03 -2.88
N VAL A 120 -5.36 -4.24 -1.82
CA VAL A 120 -6.03 -4.50 -0.54
C VAL A 120 -7.55 -4.50 -0.72
N TYR A 121 -8.09 -3.51 -1.45
CA TYR A 121 -9.52 -3.48 -1.75
C TYR A 121 -9.97 -4.71 -2.55
N CYS A 122 -9.30 -5.06 -3.64
CA CYS A 122 -9.63 -6.25 -4.41
C CYS A 122 -9.64 -7.52 -3.54
N LYS A 123 -8.66 -7.64 -2.66
CA LYS A 123 -8.50 -8.82 -1.78
C LYS A 123 -9.49 -8.88 -0.63
N THR A 124 -9.97 -7.75 -0.10
CA THR A 124 -10.74 -7.70 1.15
C THR A 124 -12.11 -7.06 1.02
N GLY A 125 -12.36 -6.29 -0.04
CA GLY A 125 -13.56 -5.46 -0.20
C GLY A 125 -13.63 -4.28 0.78
N LEU A 126 -12.54 -4.01 1.54
CA LEU A 126 -12.50 -2.99 2.57
C LEU A 126 -11.98 -1.66 2.02
N LEU A 127 -12.66 -0.58 2.38
CA LEU A 127 -12.23 0.80 2.10
C LEU A 127 -12.37 1.67 3.35
N VAL A 128 -11.48 2.64 3.46
CA VAL A 128 -11.56 3.67 4.50
C VAL A 128 -12.66 4.67 4.12
N THR A 129 -13.64 4.88 4.99
CA THR A 129 -14.87 5.65 4.71
C THR A 129 -14.79 7.12 5.09
N THR A 130 -13.77 7.55 5.83
CA THR A 130 -13.63 8.94 6.24
C THR A 130 -13.19 9.83 5.09
N VAL A 131 -13.93 10.94 4.85
CA VAL A 131 -13.74 11.90 3.76
C VAL A 131 -12.32 12.52 3.71
N LEU A 132 -11.58 12.49 4.82
CA LEU A 132 -10.21 13.00 4.94
C LEU A 132 -9.14 11.94 4.62
N SER A 133 -9.52 10.73 4.31
CA SER A 133 -8.59 9.60 4.21
C SER A 133 -9.16 8.49 3.35
N VAL A 134 -9.31 8.74 2.05
CA VAL A 134 -9.44 7.65 1.08
C VAL A 134 -8.07 6.99 0.99
N GLY A 135 -7.98 5.70 1.35
CA GLY A 135 -6.78 4.89 1.20
C GLY A 135 -5.55 5.43 1.96
N ARG A 136 -5.34 5.02 3.20
CA ARG A 136 -4.00 5.07 3.78
C ARG A 136 -3.36 3.72 3.55
N SER A 137 -2.51 3.63 2.55
CA SER A 137 -1.68 2.45 2.32
C SER A 137 -0.85 2.12 3.57
N GLY A 138 -0.50 0.86 3.77
CA GLY A 138 0.38 0.45 4.85
C GLY A 138 1.73 1.16 4.81
N GLN A 139 2.19 1.56 3.63
CA GLN A 139 3.40 2.39 3.46
C GLN A 139 3.20 3.81 4.00
N ALA A 140 2.09 4.48 3.66
CA ALA A 140 1.76 5.80 4.19
C ALA A 140 1.57 5.74 5.72
N ALA A 141 0.90 4.71 6.24
CA ALA A 141 0.73 4.48 7.67
C ALA A 141 2.08 4.30 8.38
N SER A 142 3.03 3.58 7.78
CA SER A 142 4.37 3.40 8.33
C SER A 142 5.18 4.68 8.34
N LEU A 143 5.07 5.51 7.30
CA LEU A 143 5.68 6.85 7.27
C LEU A 143 5.14 7.75 8.37
N PHE A 144 3.83 7.78 8.57
CA PHE A 144 3.19 8.55 9.64
C PHE A 144 3.58 8.04 11.02
N ALA A 145 3.65 6.72 11.20
CA ALA A 145 4.11 6.11 12.44
C ALA A 145 5.56 6.48 12.74
N ALA A 146 6.44 6.45 11.76
CA ALA A 146 7.84 6.86 11.90
C ALA A 146 7.96 8.36 12.23
N ALA A 147 7.21 9.22 11.51
CA ALA A 147 7.21 10.66 11.74
C ALA A 147 6.68 11.01 13.13
N SER A 148 5.57 10.42 13.59
CA SER A 148 5.00 10.64 14.91
C SER A 148 5.95 10.19 16.03
N THR A 149 6.66 9.08 15.80
CA THR A 149 7.67 8.57 16.71
C THR A 149 8.85 9.56 16.81
N ALA A 150 9.35 10.03 15.66
CA ALA A 150 10.46 11.00 15.62
C ALA A 150 10.15 12.32 16.34
N VAL A 151 8.92 12.83 16.19
CA VAL A 151 8.46 14.05 16.89
C VAL A 151 8.34 13.83 18.40
N SER A 152 7.98 12.63 18.84
CA SER A 152 7.79 12.29 20.26
C SER A 152 9.09 11.96 20.99
N LEU A 153 10.16 11.63 20.28
CA LEU A 153 11.46 11.22 20.84
C LEU A 153 12.14 12.29 21.69
N PRO A 154 12.23 13.58 21.29
CA PRO A 154 13.00 14.59 22.05
C PRO A 154 12.53 14.77 23.48
N LEU A 155 11.22 14.70 23.73
CA LEU A 155 10.67 14.86 25.10
C LEU A 155 11.02 13.69 26.02
N ARG A 156 11.31 12.51 25.49
CA ARG A 156 11.53 11.28 26.25
C ARG A 156 13.01 10.94 26.43
N TYR A 157 13.88 11.57 25.66
CA TYR A 157 15.33 11.48 25.83
C TYR A 157 15.78 11.93 27.21
N LEU A 158 15.04 12.86 27.80
CA LEU A 158 15.30 13.41 29.12
C LEU A 158 15.00 12.44 30.28
N ILE A 159 14.21 11.38 30.02
CA ILE A 159 13.64 10.53 31.10
C ILE A 159 14.19 9.10 31.10
N ALA A 160 14.54 8.52 29.95
CA ALA A 160 14.70 7.06 29.80
C ALA A 160 16.09 6.55 29.40
N GLY A 161 17.07 7.43 29.13
CA GLY A 161 18.34 7.00 28.59
C GLY A 161 18.25 6.39 27.18
N TYR A 162 19.39 6.06 26.57
CA TYR A 162 19.47 5.67 25.15
C TYR A 162 18.66 4.39 24.82
N THR A 163 18.76 3.34 25.63
CA THR A 163 18.05 2.07 25.46
C THR A 163 16.56 2.19 25.65
N GLY A 164 16.12 2.96 26.63
CA GLY A 164 14.69 3.17 26.88
C GLY A 164 14.00 3.93 25.75
N VAL A 165 14.68 4.91 25.15
CA VAL A 165 14.18 5.66 23.99
C VAL A 165 14.01 4.77 22.77
N THR A 166 14.97 3.87 22.49
CA THR A 166 14.92 2.97 21.34
C THR A 166 13.75 1.96 21.46
N VAL A 167 13.62 1.32 22.61
CA VAL A 167 12.55 0.34 22.86
C VAL A 167 11.17 1.01 22.83
N PHE A 168 11.06 2.18 23.46
CA PHE A 168 9.81 2.93 23.45
C PHE A 168 9.44 3.45 22.05
N GLY A 169 10.42 4.00 21.32
CA GLY A 169 10.19 4.49 19.96
C GLY A 169 9.74 3.37 19.02
N TYR A 170 10.37 2.21 19.10
CA TYR A 170 9.95 1.04 18.33
C TYR A 170 8.55 0.56 18.73
N GLY A 171 8.24 0.49 20.01
CA GLY A 171 6.91 0.13 20.50
C GLY A 171 5.83 1.09 20.03
N LEU A 172 6.09 2.39 20.06
CA LEU A 172 5.16 3.41 19.58
C LEU A 172 4.96 3.30 18.05
N TYR A 173 6.03 3.08 17.30
CA TYR A 173 5.95 2.82 15.86
C TYR A 173 5.07 1.61 15.55
N CYS A 174 5.31 0.48 16.22
CA CYS A 174 4.51 -0.74 16.05
C CYS A 174 3.03 -0.54 16.41
N ALA A 175 2.75 0.17 17.51
CA ALA A 175 1.39 0.47 17.94
C ALA A 175 0.65 1.36 16.93
N ASN A 176 1.29 2.42 16.43
CA ASN A 176 0.71 3.31 15.44
C ASN A 176 0.47 2.59 14.10
N ARG A 177 1.43 1.76 13.67
CA ARG A 177 1.29 0.95 12.46
C ARG A 177 0.13 -0.04 12.59
N TYR A 178 0.01 -0.72 13.73
CA TYR A 178 -1.09 -1.65 14.01
C TYR A 178 -2.44 -0.94 14.03
N ALA A 179 -2.55 0.20 14.72
CA ALA A 179 -3.78 1.00 14.75
C ALA A 179 -4.20 1.53 13.36
N SER A 180 -3.25 1.65 12.45
CA SER A 180 -3.48 2.10 11.06
C SER A 180 -3.75 0.97 10.07
N ASP A 181 -3.60 -0.30 10.50
CA ASP A 181 -3.87 -1.46 9.64
C ASP A 181 -5.35 -1.55 9.28
N ILE A 182 -5.66 -1.85 8.03
CA ILE A 182 -7.04 -1.89 7.50
C ILE A 182 -7.90 -2.95 8.22
N GLY A 183 -7.28 -4.02 8.75
CA GLY A 183 -7.96 -5.04 9.54
C GLY A 183 -8.31 -4.63 10.95
N VAL A 184 -7.77 -3.50 11.44
CA VAL A 184 -7.92 -3.02 12.83
C VAL A 184 -8.69 -1.71 12.92
N ARG A 185 -8.60 -0.86 11.90
CA ARG A 185 -9.24 0.46 11.87
C ARG A 185 -10.75 0.38 12.02
N ARG A 186 -11.33 1.38 12.71
CA ARG A 186 -12.78 1.48 12.93
C ARG A 186 -13.53 2.25 11.84
N ASP A 187 -12.81 3.01 11.03
CA ASP A 187 -13.34 3.84 9.95
C ASP A 187 -13.28 3.12 8.59
N VAL A 188 -13.34 1.80 8.61
CA VAL A 188 -13.31 0.93 7.44
C VAL A 188 -14.68 0.28 7.25
N ALA A 189 -15.16 0.23 6.04
CA ALA A 189 -16.38 -0.49 5.67
C ALA A 189 -16.12 -1.39 4.45
N ARG A 190 -16.87 -2.50 4.39
CA ARG A 190 -16.93 -3.32 3.19
C ARG A 190 -17.82 -2.63 2.16
N VAL A 191 -17.28 -2.37 0.99
CA VAL A 191 -17.94 -1.61 -0.08
C VAL A 191 -18.09 -2.51 -1.31
N PRO A 192 -19.33 -2.72 -1.82
CA PRO A 192 -19.52 -3.42 -3.10
C PRO A 192 -18.86 -2.66 -4.24
N VAL A 193 -18.20 -3.39 -5.16
CA VAL A 193 -17.43 -2.76 -6.24
C VAL A 193 -18.32 -1.94 -7.19
N GLU A 194 -19.55 -2.37 -7.39
CA GLU A 194 -20.54 -1.69 -8.25
C GLU A 194 -20.93 -0.30 -7.70
N SER A 195 -20.72 -0.07 -6.41
CA SER A 195 -21.01 1.23 -5.78
C SER A 195 -19.91 2.27 -5.96
N LEU A 196 -18.70 1.86 -6.38
CA LEU A 196 -17.56 2.78 -6.60
C LEU A 196 -17.74 3.62 -7.85
N VAL A 197 -18.38 3.09 -8.88
CA VAL A 197 -18.58 3.79 -10.18
C VAL A 197 -19.67 4.85 -10.12
N ARG A 198 -20.50 4.85 -9.09
CA ARG A 198 -21.61 5.81 -8.91
C ARG A 198 -21.22 7.08 -8.15
N ARG A 199 -19.94 7.23 -7.81
CA ARG A 199 -19.39 8.42 -7.14
C ARG A 199 -18.56 9.23 -8.10
#